data_cb0cd905adc824d7901916229b5fa73b
#
_entry.id   cb0cd905adc824d7901916229b5fa73b
#
_cell.length_a   1.000
_cell.length_b   1.000
_cell.length_c   1.000
_cell.angle_alpha   90.00
_cell.angle_beta   90.00
_cell.angle_gamma   90.00
#
_symmetry.space_group_name_H-M   'P 1'
#
loop_
_entity.id
_entity.type
_entity.pdbx_description
1 polymer ?
#
loop_
_entity_poly.entity_id
_entity_poly.type
_entity_poly.pdbx_seq_one_letter_code
_entity_poly.pdbx_strand_id
1 'polypeptide(L)'
;MKLEEFSQDNFEQASRRLVRSLTRGKTTSSQPKAILLGGQSGAGKTTIHRIKQREFQGNIIIIDGDSYRSFHPNYLDLQKKYGKDSVDYTKVFAGQMVEYLVDELSKQGYHLLIEGTLRTTEVPRKTAQLLTTRGYQVSLALIATKPELSYLSTLIRYEELYAIDPSQSRATPKAHHDGIVEHLVDNLRELENDKIFNQIQIYQRDQSCVYDSQVDETSAAEVLYECLFGKWNKVEEEMLKMGQERLRDL
;
A
#
# COMPACT_ATOMS: atom_id res chain seq x y z
N MET A 1 26.06 13.50 -12.94
CA MET A 1 24.68 13.06 -12.62
C MET A 1 24.60 12.94 -11.11
N LYS A 2 23.58 13.48 -10.47
CA LYS A 2 23.41 13.31 -9.03
C LYS A 2 23.03 11.85 -8.73
N LEU A 3 23.28 11.41 -7.51
CA LEU A 3 23.10 9.99 -7.15
C LEU A 3 21.62 9.53 -7.23
N GLU A 4 20.68 10.44 -6.99
CA GLU A 4 19.25 10.22 -7.10
C GLU A 4 18.70 10.26 -8.55
N GLU A 5 19.52 10.67 -9.52
CA GLU A 5 19.14 10.71 -10.92
C GLU A 5 19.29 9.35 -11.59
N PHE A 6 18.43 9.05 -12.52
CA PHE A 6 18.46 7.83 -13.33
C PHE A 6 18.18 8.16 -14.80
N SER A 7 18.76 7.39 -15.70
CA SER A 7 18.51 7.53 -17.12
C SER A 7 17.22 6.81 -17.54
N GLN A 8 16.68 7.21 -18.69
CA GLN A 8 15.54 6.52 -19.30
C GLN A 8 15.88 5.04 -19.56
N ASP A 9 17.09 4.74 -20.03
CA ASP A 9 17.53 3.36 -20.28
C ASP A 9 17.53 2.50 -19.00
N ASN A 10 18.00 3.07 -17.87
CA ASN A 10 17.97 2.37 -16.59
C ASN A 10 16.53 2.06 -16.16
N PHE A 11 15.64 3.04 -16.31
CA PHE A 11 14.23 2.87 -15.99
C PHE A 11 13.56 1.81 -16.87
N GLU A 12 13.78 1.85 -18.19
CA GLU A 12 13.22 0.87 -19.12
C GLU A 12 13.76 -0.54 -18.89
N GLN A 13 15.04 -0.68 -18.55
CA GLN A 13 15.60 -1.99 -18.19
C GLN A 13 14.95 -2.55 -16.92
N ALA A 14 14.79 -1.71 -15.89
CA ALA A 14 14.14 -2.10 -14.64
C ALA A 14 12.66 -2.47 -14.87
N SER A 15 11.93 -1.65 -15.63
CA SER A 15 10.50 -1.88 -15.91
C SER A 15 10.27 -3.16 -16.72
N ARG A 16 11.08 -3.45 -17.75
CA ARG A 16 11.01 -4.72 -18.50
C ARG A 16 11.26 -5.95 -17.61
N ARG A 17 12.20 -5.85 -16.66
CA ARG A 17 12.47 -6.94 -15.69
C ARG A 17 11.28 -7.14 -14.76
N LEU A 18 10.70 -6.05 -14.25
CA LEU A 18 9.54 -6.08 -13.36
C LEU A 18 8.31 -6.64 -14.06
N VAL A 19 7.95 -6.16 -15.25
CA VAL A 19 6.82 -6.70 -16.03
C VAL A 19 6.97 -8.19 -16.21
N ARG A 20 8.13 -8.67 -16.67
CA ARG A 20 8.39 -10.12 -16.87
C ARG A 20 8.25 -10.91 -15.57
N SER A 21 8.72 -10.37 -14.45
CA SER A 21 8.64 -11.03 -13.15
C SER A 21 7.21 -11.09 -12.63
N LEU A 22 6.49 -9.96 -12.70
CA LEU A 22 5.13 -9.81 -12.17
C LEU A 22 4.09 -10.60 -12.97
N THR A 23 4.27 -10.72 -14.28
CA THR A 23 3.34 -11.45 -15.17
C THR A 23 3.60 -12.95 -15.23
N ARG A 24 4.71 -13.41 -14.66
CA ARG A 24 5.05 -14.84 -14.68
C ARG A 24 3.98 -15.67 -13.97
N GLY A 25 3.37 -16.60 -14.70
CA GLY A 25 2.29 -17.47 -14.19
C GLY A 25 0.96 -16.74 -13.97
N LYS A 26 0.79 -15.54 -14.52
CA LYS A 26 -0.47 -14.78 -14.49
C LYS A 26 -1.15 -14.84 -15.84
N THR A 27 -2.47 -14.80 -15.83
CA THR A 27 -3.32 -14.76 -17.01
C THR A 27 -4.14 -13.49 -17.07
N THR A 28 -4.39 -12.99 -18.25
CA THR A 28 -5.26 -11.84 -18.51
C THR A 28 -6.73 -12.24 -18.43
N SER A 29 -7.61 -11.27 -18.24
CA SER A 29 -9.06 -11.45 -18.14
C SER A 29 -9.78 -10.51 -19.10
N SER A 30 -10.88 -10.97 -19.68
CA SER A 30 -11.81 -10.11 -20.42
C SER A 30 -12.69 -9.23 -19.50
N GLN A 31 -12.72 -9.58 -18.19
CA GLN A 31 -13.39 -8.79 -17.15
C GLN A 31 -12.37 -8.52 -16.02
N PRO A 32 -11.37 -7.68 -16.26
CA PRO A 32 -10.31 -7.45 -15.29
C PRO A 32 -10.84 -6.70 -14.07
N LYS A 33 -10.26 -7.01 -12.92
CA LYS A 33 -10.56 -6.35 -11.65
C LYS A 33 -9.33 -5.66 -11.10
N ALA A 34 -9.53 -4.49 -10.53
CA ALA A 34 -8.48 -3.76 -9.83
C ALA A 34 -8.93 -3.41 -8.41
N ILE A 35 -8.04 -3.59 -7.45
CA ILE A 35 -8.24 -3.20 -6.07
C ILE A 35 -7.22 -2.11 -5.74
N LEU A 36 -7.71 -0.91 -5.40
CA LEU A 36 -6.87 0.12 -4.80
C LEU A 36 -6.82 -0.14 -3.30
N LEU A 37 -5.63 -0.25 -2.75
CA LEU A 37 -5.43 -0.55 -1.34
C LEU A 37 -4.97 0.68 -0.59
N GLY A 38 -5.73 1.09 0.44
CA GLY A 38 -5.43 2.22 1.31
C GLY A 38 -5.06 1.78 2.73
N GLY A 39 -4.45 2.71 3.47
CA GLY A 39 -4.10 2.55 4.87
C GLY A 39 -2.70 3.06 5.19
N GLN A 40 -2.53 3.51 6.43
CA GLN A 40 -1.25 4.08 6.90
C GLN A 40 -0.13 3.04 6.94
N SER A 41 1.10 3.52 7.02
CA SER A 41 2.27 2.66 7.20
C SER A 41 2.12 1.84 8.49
N GLY A 42 2.51 0.57 8.45
CA GLY A 42 2.39 -0.34 9.60
C GLY A 42 0.97 -0.84 9.90
N ALA A 43 -0.06 -0.42 9.15
CA ALA A 43 -1.42 -0.88 9.37
C ALA A 43 -1.64 -2.38 9.11
N GLY A 44 -0.79 -3.01 8.31
CA GLY A 44 -0.90 -4.44 7.97
C GLY A 44 -1.47 -4.71 6.58
N LYS A 45 -1.21 -3.85 5.60
CA LYS A 45 -1.68 -4.00 4.20
C LYS A 45 -1.37 -5.36 3.58
N THR A 46 -0.28 -6.01 3.96
CA THR A 46 0.05 -7.41 3.59
C THR A 46 -1.05 -8.42 3.94
N THR A 47 -1.90 -8.13 4.91
CA THR A 47 -3.08 -8.95 5.21
C THR A 47 -4.04 -9.00 4.02
N ILE A 48 -4.32 -7.84 3.42
CA ILE A 48 -5.19 -7.74 2.23
C ILE A 48 -4.52 -8.41 1.02
N HIS A 49 -3.20 -8.28 0.86
CA HIS A 49 -2.49 -9.02 -0.20
C HIS A 49 -2.78 -10.52 -0.13
N ARG A 50 -2.70 -11.13 1.06
CA ARG A 50 -2.97 -12.57 1.27
C ARG A 50 -4.44 -12.93 1.01
N ILE A 51 -5.37 -12.09 1.44
CA ILE A 51 -6.80 -12.29 1.20
C ILE A 51 -7.07 -12.30 -0.30
N LYS A 52 -6.60 -11.26 -1.00
CA LYS A 52 -6.85 -11.10 -2.44
C LYS A 52 -6.08 -12.13 -3.28
N GLN A 53 -4.89 -12.53 -2.89
CA GLN A 53 -4.19 -13.64 -3.54
C GLN A 53 -4.97 -14.95 -3.45
N ARG A 54 -5.62 -15.23 -2.31
CA ARG A 54 -6.49 -16.42 -2.16
C ARG A 54 -7.76 -16.29 -3.00
N GLU A 55 -8.43 -15.13 -2.95
CA GLU A 55 -9.66 -14.85 -3.70
C GLU A 55 -9.45 -15.01 -5.21
N PHE A 56 -8.32 -14.53 -5.72
CA PHE A 56 -7.95 -14.64 -7.14
C PHE A 56 -7.14 -15.91 -7.49
N GLN A 57 -7.02 -16.86 -6.57
CA GLN A 57 -6.26 -18.10 -6.76
C GLN A 57 -4.83 -17.85 -7.27
N GLY A 58 -4.22 -16.78 -6.78
CA GLY A 58 -2.90 -16.31 -7.19
C GLY A 58 -2.88 -15.49 -8.49
N ASN A 59 -3.98 -15.39 -9.25
CA ASN A 59 -4.02 -14.66 -10.52
C ASN A 59 -4.31 -13.15 -10.32
N ILE A 60 -3.55 -12.50 -9.47
CA ILE A 60 -3.57 -11.05 -9.24
C ILE A 60 -2.14 -10.54 -9.12
N ILE A 61 -1.85 -9.40 -9.72
CA ILE A 61 -0.55 -8.74 -9.64
C ILE A 61 -0.61 -7.67 -8.56
N ILE A 62 0.31 -7.75 -7.60
CA ILE A 62 0.47 -6.75 -6.56
C ILE A 62 1.47 -5.71 -7.04
N ILE A 63 1.04 -4.45 -7.07
CA ILE A 63 1.86 -3.29 -7.39
C ILE A 63 2.11 -2.53 -6.09
N ASP A 64 3.33 -2.67 -5.56
CA ASP A 64 3.79 -2.05 -4.32
C ASP A 64 5.02 -1.18 -4.59
N GLY A 65 4.85 0.13 -4.54
CA GLY A 65 5.89 1.09 -4.87
C GLY A 65 7.15 0.98 -3.98
N ASP A 66 6.99 0.59 -2.72
CA ASP A 66 8.13 0.44 -1.83
C ASP A 66 9.07 -0.69 -2.25
N SER A 67 8.54 -1.76 -2.81
CA SER A 67 9.32 -2.87 -3.35
C SER A 67 10.16 -2.48 -4.56
N TYR A 68 9.76 -1.45 -5.29
CA TYR A 68 10.46 -1.04 -6.52
C TYR A 68 11.63 -0.09 -6.28
N ARG A 69 11.79 0.44 -5.06
CA ARG A 69 12.92 1.32 -4.70
C ARG A 69 14.28 0.65 -4.94
N SER A 70 14.37 -0.65 -4.67
CA SER A 70 15.59 -1.45 -4.86
C SER A 70 16.02 -1.62 -6.32
N PHE A 71 15.14 -1.29 -7.28
CA PHE A 71 15.46 -1.30 -8.71
C PHE A 71 16.10 0.01 -9.20
N HIS A 72 16.16 1.04 -8.33
CA HIS A 72 16.90 2.26 -8.64
C HIS A 72 18.37 1.93 -8.92
N PRO A 73 18.99 2.42 -10.01
CA PRO A 73 20.35 2.02 -10.40
C PRO A 73 21.40 2.27 -9.31
N ASN A 74 21.23 3.33 -8.53
CA ASN A 74 22.15 3.72 -7.47
C ASN A 74 21.58 3.39 -6.06
N TYR A 75 20.68 2.41 -5.95
CA TYR A 75 19.99 2.12 -4.68
C TYR A 75 20.93 1.89 -3.50
N LEU A 76 21.92 1.02 -3.68
CA LEU A 76 22.88 0.69 -2.61
C LEU A 76 23.75 1.89 -2.19
N ASP A 77 24.14 2.74 -3.13
CA ASP A 77 24.92 3.93 -2.83
C ASP A 77 24.08 5.00 -2.14
N LEU A 78 22.80 5.13 -2.51
CA LEU A 78 21.84 5.97 -1.81
C LEU A 78 21.62 5.50 -0.37
N GLN A 79 21.50 4.19 -0.16
CA GLN A 79 21.39 3.58 1.16
C GLN A 79 22.62 3.86 2.02
N LYS A 80 23.82 3.63 1.47
CA LYS A 80 25.08 3.90 2.18
C LYS A 80 25.24 5.37 2.56
N LYS A 81 24.84 6.28 1.67
CA LYS A 81 25.03 7.72 1.87
C LYS A 81 24.00 8.35 2.79
N TYR A 82 22.72 7.94 2.68
CA TYR A 82 21.60 8.61 3.34
C TYR A 82 20.90 7.74 4.40
N GLY A 83 21.25 6.46 4.49
CA GLY A 83 20.68 5.52 5.47
C GLY A 83 19.15 5.51 5.40
N LYS A 84 18.52 5.74 6.55
CA LYS A 84 17.06 5.78 6.70
C LYS A 84 16.36 6.82 5.81
N ASP A 85 17.05 7.91 5.45
CA ASP A 85 16.50 8.99 4.63
C ASP A 85 16.59 8.71 3.11
N SER A 86 17.20 7.57 2.71
CA SER A 86 17.31 7.13 1.31
C SER A 86 15.96 7.00 0.59
N VAL A 87 14.89 6.82 1.36
CA VAL A 87 13.50 6.78 0.85
C VAL A 87 13.11 8.06 0.10
N ASP A 88 13.63 9.21 0.52
CA ASP A 88 13.35 10.49 -0.13
C ASP A 88 14.01 10.62 -1.51
N TYR A 89 15.15 9.96 -1.69
CA TYR A 89 15.92 9.97 -2.93
C TYR A 89 15.48 8.91 -3.95
N THR A 90 14.70 7.90 -3.51
CA THR A 90 14.18 6.84 -4.39
C THR A 90 12.69 6.99 -4.70
N LYS A 91 12.00 7.96 -4.09
CA LYS A 91 10.53 8.12 -4.22
C LYS A 91 10.07 8.43 -5.65
N VAL A 92 10.83 9.23 -6.39
CA VAL A 92 10.49 9.59 -7.79
C VAL A 92 10.55 8.36 -8.67
N PHE A 93 11.63 7.59 -8.59
CA PHE A 93 11.79 6.34 -9.34
C PHE A 93 10.66 5.34 -9.02
N ALA A 94 10.38 5.14 -7.73
CA ALA A 94 9.33 4.21 -7.29
C ALA A 94 7.94 4.66 -7.76
N GLY A 95 7.62 5.95 -7.67
CA GLY A 95 6.35 6.51 -8.15
C GLY A 95 6.16 6.33 -9.65
N GLN A 96 7.15 6.70 -10.46
CA GLN A 96 7.12 6.49 -11.90
C GLN A 96 6.99 5.01 -12.28
N MET A 97 7.62 4.12 -11.51
CA MET A 97 7.51 2.67 -11.75
C MET A 97 6.10 2.17 -11.47
N VAL A 98 5.44 2.64 -10.41
CA VAL A 98 4.02 2.30 -10.14
C VAL A 98 3.13 2.77 -11.28
N GLU A 99 3.27 4.04 -11.70
CA GLU A 99 2.49 4.60 -12.81
C GLU A 99 2.69 3.80 -14.11
N TYR A 100 3.93 3.49 -14.44
CA TYR A 100 4.27 2.68 -15.62
C TYR A 100 3.64 1.29 -15.55
N LEU A 101 3.76 0.60 -14.42
CA LEU A 101 3.23 -0.76 -14.25
C LEU A 101 1.70 -0.78 -14.28
N VAL A 102 1.04 0.20 -13.67
CA VAL A 102 -0.42 0.35 -13.75
C VAL A 102 -0.85 0.56 -15.20
N ASP A 103 -0.17 1.45 -15.92
CA ASP A 103 -0.46 1.73 -17.33
C ASP A 103 -0.25 0.49 -18.21
N GLU A 104 0.91 -0.13 -18.13
CA GLU A 104 1.30 -1.26 -18.98
C GLU A 104 0.45 -2.53 -18.71
N LEU A 105 0.30 -2.90 -17.44
CA LEU A 105 -0.38 -4.14 -17.07
C LEU A 105 -1.91 -4.03 -17.24
N SER A 106 -2.48 -2.82 -17.06
CA SER A 106 -3.89 -2.63 -17.27
C SER A 106 -4.29 -2.62 -18.76
N LYS A 107 -3.42 -2.21 -19.68
CA LYS A 107 -3.64 -2.37 -21.12
C LYS A 107 -3.80 -3.83 -21.55
N GLN A 108 -3.15 -4.72 -20.81
CA GLN A 108 -3.15 -6.15 -21.08
C GLN A 108 -4.29 -6.91 -20.37
N GLY A 109 -5.02 -6.29 -19.45
CA GLY A 109 -6.16 -6.88 -18.75
C GLY A 109 -5.80 -7.83 -17.61
N TYR A 110 -4.66 -7.64 -16.92
CA TYR A 110 -4.34 -8.38 -15.70
C TYR A 110 -5.17 -7.89 -14.52
N HIS A 111 -5.54 -8.79 -13.59
CA HIS A 111 -6.07 -8.37 -12.30
C HIS A 111 -4.97 -7.69 -11.49
N LEU A 112 -5.28 -6.53 -10.89
CA LEU A 112 -4.32 -5.68 -10.20
C LEU A 112 -4.74 -5.41 -8.76
N LEU A 113 -3.77 -5.43 -7.84
CA LEU A 113 -3.89 -4.83 -6.52
C LEU A 113 -2.81 -3.74 -6.42
N ILE A 114 -3.25 -2.49 -6.27
CA ILE A 114 -2.36 -1.33 -6.31
C ILE A 114 -2.30 -0.74 -4.90
N GLU A 115 -1.13 -0.87 -4.27
CA GLU A 115 -0.91 -0.38 -2.92
C GLU A 115 -0.70 1.13 -2.89
N GLY A 116 -1.43 1.79 -2.00
CA GLY A 116 -1.31 3.20 -1.68
C GLY A 116 -1.51 3.48 -0.20
N THR A 117 -1.53 4.74 0.17
CA THR A 117 -1.75 5.19 1.55
C THR A 117 -3.09 5.88 1.75
N LEU A 118 -3.77 6.26 0.68
CA LEU A 118 -4.95 7.10 0.70
C LEU A 118 -4.72 8.47 1.38
N ARG A 119 -3.48 8.97 1.30
CA ARG A 119 -3.11 10.28 1.85
C ARG A 119 -3.84 11.44 1.18
N THR A 120 -4.21 11.28 -0.08
CA THR A 120 -4.98 12.22 -0.90
C THR A 120 -6.03 11.45 -1.68
N THR A 121 -7.06 12.14 -2.14
CA THR A 121 -8.13 11.56 -2.98
C THR A 121 -7.80 11.63 -4.48
N GLU A 122 -6.89 12.50 -4.87
CA GLU A 122 -6.56 12.74 -6.29
C GLU A 122 -5.96 11.50 -6.97
N VAL A 123 -4.96 10.87 -6.35
CA VAL A 123 -4.25 9.72 -6.92
C VAL A 123 -5.18 8.51 -7.11
N PRO A 124 -5.91 8.05 -6.07
CA PRO A 124 -6.85 6.94 -6.25
C PRO A 124 -7.99 7.27 -7.21
N ARG A 125 -8.47 8.53 -7.25
CA ARG A 125 -9.51 8.98 -8.20
C ARG A 125 -9.02 8.86 -9.65
N LYS A 126 -7.85 9.42 -9.97
CA LYS A 126 -7.25 9.33 -11.31
C LYS A 126 -6.99 7.87 -11.71
N THR A 127 -6.47 7.06 -10.80
CA THR A 127 -6.20 5.65 -11.07
C THR A 127 -7.50 4.88 -11.33
N ALA A 128 -8.53 5.09 -10.51
CA ALA A 128 -9.83 4.44 -10.70
C ALA A 128 -10.47 4.85 -12.03
N GLN A 129 -10.44 6.14 -12.40
CA GLN A 129 -10.95 6.64 -13.68
C GLN A 129 -10.20 5.99 -14.86
N LEU A 130 -8.87 5.98 -14.85
CA LEU A 130 -8.07 5.33 -15.88
C LEU A 130 -8.46 3.86 -16.05
N LEU A 131 -8.53 3.12 -14.95
CA LEU A 131 -8.84 1.68 -14.98
C LEU A 131 -10.27 1.41 -15.46
N THR A 132 -11.23 2.24 -15.04
CA THR A 132 -12.63 2.15 -15.54
C THR A 132 -12.72 2.36 -17.03
N THR A 133 -11.99 3.35 -17.61
CA THR A 133 -11.95 3.54 -19.08
C THR A 133 -11.34 2.35 -19.83
N ARG A 134 -10.59 1.48 -19.13
CA ARG A 134 -10.03 0.24 -19.66
C ARG A 134 -10.89 -1.00 -19.39
N GLY A 135 -12.10 -0.80 -18.91
CA GLY A 135 -13.05 -1.90 -18.67
C GLY A 135 -12.86 -2.65 -17.35
N TYR A 136 -12.09 -2.08 -16.41
CA TYR A 136 -11.92 -2.68 -15.07
C TYR A 136 -13.13 -2.45 -14.17
N GLN A 137 -13.47 -3.46 -13.40
CA GLN A 137 -14.21 -3.26 -12.15
C GLN A 137 -13.22 -2.84 -11.08
N VAL A 138 -13.38 -1.62 -10.55
CA VAL A 138 -12.43 -1.02 -9.60
C VAL A 138 -13.05 -0.98 -8.21
N SER A 139 -12.37 -1.60 -7.24
CA SER A 139 -12.74 -1.61 -5.83
C SER A 139 -11.71 -0.87 -4.98
N LEU A 140 -12.13 -0.37 -3.82
CA LEU A 140 -11.27 0.21 -2.81
C LEU A 140 -11.27 -0.71 -1.59
N ALA A 141 -10.08 -1.09 -1.12
CA ALA A 141 -9.92 -1.85 0.11
C ALA A 141 -9.05 -1.06 1.10
N LEU A 142 -9.43 -1.05 2.37
CA LEU A 142 -8.64 -0.41 3.42
C LEU A 142 -8.33 -1.42 4.51
N ILE A 143 -7.18 -1.21 5.17
CA ILE A 143 -6.87 -1.88 6.43
C ILE A 143 -6.99 -0.87 7.56
N ALA A 144 -7.91 -1.14 8.49
CA ALA A 144 -8.14 -0.31 9.66
C ALA A 144 -7.34 -0.85 10.84
N THR A 145 -6.48 0.00 11.40
CA THR A 145 -5.65 -0.32 12.57
C THR A 145 -5.45 0.94 13.39
N LYS A 146 -5.59 0.85 14.70
CA LYS A 146 -5.33 1.96 15.63
C LYS A 146 -4.00 2.66 15.29
N PRO A 147 -3.95 4.00 15.25
CA PRO A 147 -2.74 4.74 14.87
C PRO A 147 -1.51 4.35 15.68
N GLU A 148 -1.67 4.14 16.99
CA GLU A 148 -0.58 3.77 17.89
C GLU A 148 -0.01 2.37 17.55
N LEU A 149 -0.89 1.41 17.26
CA LEU A 149 -0.50 0.06 16.85
C LEU A 149 0.22 0.05 15.50
N SER A 150 -0.28 0.84 14.56
CA SER A 150 0.34 0.91 13.25
C SER A 150 1.69 1.59 13.28
N TYR A 151 1.83 2.69 14.05
CA TYR A 151 3.11 3.35 14.22
C TYR A 151 4.12 2.47 14.95
N LEU A 152 3.73 1.84 16.07
CA LEU A 152 4.56 0.86 16.79
C LEU A 152 5.06 -0.25 15.86
N SER A 153 4.19 -0.75 14.97
CA SER A 153 4.58 -1.78 13.99
C SER A 153 5.62 -1.28 12.99
N THR A 154 5.65 0.02 12.67
CA THR A 154 6.71 0.58 11.82
C THR A 154 8.05 0.62 12.53
N LEU A 155 8.06 0.92 13.83
CA LEU A 155 9.27 0.95 14.65
C LEU A 155 9.85 -0.44 14.79
N ILE A 156 9.04 -1.43 15.20
CA ILE A 156 9.47 -2.81 15.33
C ILE A 156 10.06 -3.33 14.01
N ARG A 157 9.35 -3.12 12.90
CA ARG A 157 9.85 -3.53 11.57
C ARG A 157 11.19 -2.89 11.23
N TYR A 158 11.37 -1.62 11.58
CA TYR A 158 12.63 -0.93 11.34
C TYR A 158 13.78 -1.57 12.11
N GLU A 159 13.62 -1.77 13.42
CA GLU A 159 14.66 -2.36 14.28
C GLU A 159 14.99 -3.80 13.87
N GLU A 160 13.99 -4.62 13.59
CA GLU A 160 14.20 -6.00 13.12
C GLU A 160 14.96 -6.08 11.81
N LEU A 161 14.60 -5.24 10.83
CA LEU A 161 15.31 -5.19 9.55
C LEU A 161 16.72 -4.60 9.73
N TYR A 162 16.88 -3.60 10.61
CA TYR A 162 18.17 -3.01 10.90
C TYR A 162 19.13 -4.01 11.53
N ALA A 163 18.64 -4.87 12.42
CA ALA A 163 19.43 -5.93 13.04
C ALA A 163 19.90 -7.00 12.02
N ILE A 164 19.13 -7.24 10.96
CA ILE A 164 19.48 -8.20 9.90
C ILE A 164 20.39 -7.54 8.84
N ASP A 165 19.98 -6.42 8.31
CA ASP A 165 20.69 -5.68 7.27
C ASP A 165 20.33 -4.19 7.36
N PRO A 166 21.20 -3.35 7.96
CA PRO A 166 20.96 -1.92 8.07
C PRO A 166 20.67 -1.22 6.74
N SER A 167 21.19 -1.75 5.63
CA SER A 167 20.98 -1.18 4.30
C SER A 167 19.57 -1.38 3.77
N GLN A 168 18.81 -2.30 4.33
CA GLN A 168 17.43 -2.61 3.93
C GLN A 168 16.36 -2.02 4.86
N SER A 169 16.78 -1.54 6.03
CA SER A 169 15.87 -0.95 6.98
C SER A 169 15.39 0.42 6.51
N ARG A 170 14.11 0.70 6.69
CA ARG A 170 13.47 1.96 6.30
C ARG A 170 12.64 2.48 7.46
N ALA A 171 13.03 3.64 7.99
CA ALA A 171 12.23 4.31 9.00
C ALA A 171 11.00 4.95 8.36
N THR A 172 9.89 4.91 9.07
CA THR A 172 8.70 5.69 8.76
C THR A 172 8.70 6.94 9.64
N PRO A 173 8.91 8.14 9.10
CA PRO A 173 8.84 9.35 9.89
C PRO A 173 7.45 9.49 10.53
N LYS A 174 7.40 9.84 11.83
CA LYS A 174 6.14 9.96 12.56
C LYS A 174 5.20 10.98 11.90
N ALA A 175 5.71 12.12 11.50
CA ALA A 175 4.93 13.15 10.81
C ALA A 175 4.30 12.65 9.50
N HIS A 176 4.99 11.75 8.77
CA HIS A 176 4.43 11.15 7.57
C HIS A 176 3.29 10.16 7.89
N HIS A 177 3.48 9.34 8.93
CA HIS A 177 2.45 8.41 9.41
C HIS A 177 1.21 9.18 9.89
N ASP A 178 1.41 10.16 10.76
CA ASP A 178 0.34 10.95 11.36
C ASP A 178 -0.44 11.75 10.30
N GLY A 179 0.25 12.33 9.31
CA GLY A 179 -0.38 13.04 8.21
C GLY A 179 -1.23 12.15 7.28
N ILE A 180 -0.95 10.85 7.22
CA ILE A 180 -1.85 9.91 6.55
C ILE A 180 -3.09 9.66 7.42
N VAL A 181 -2.90 9.37 8.69
CA VAL A 181 -3.98 9.07 9.65
C VAL A 181 -4.96 10.23 9.75
N GLU A 182 -4.45 11.46 9.82
CA GLU A 182 -5.24 12.70 9.93
C GLU A 182 -6.26 12.87 8.79
N HIS A 183 -5.87 12.47 7.58
CA HIS A 183 -6.72 12.67 6.39
C HIS A 183 -7.45 11.41 5.93
N LEU A 184 -7.15 10.24 6.49
CA LEU A 184 -7.60 8.96 5.97
C LEU A 184 -9.14 8.83 5.95
N VAL A 185 -9.81 9.25 7.02
CA VAL A 185 -11.27 9.18 7.16
C VAL A 185 -11.95 10.15 6.21
N ASP A 186 -11.47 11.40 6.14
CA ASP A 186 -12.07 12.43 5.29
C ASP A 186 -11.84 12.11 3.80
N ASN A 187 -10.66 11.60 3.45
CA ASN A 187 -10.38 11.13 2.10
C ASN A 187 -11.27 9.95 1.70
N LEU A 188 -11.51 9.00 2.63
CA LEU A 188 -12.45 7.91 2.36
C LEU A 188 -13.87 8.43 2.16
N ARG A 189 -14.33 9.38 3.00
CA ARG A 189 -15.66 9.98 2.88
C ARG A 189 -15.85 10.68 1.52
N GLU A 190 -14.84 11.41 1.07
CA GLU A 190 -14.87 12.05 -0.23
C GLU A 190 -14.97 11.02 -1.38
N LEU A 191 -14.13 9.99 -1.34
CA LEU A 191 -14.12 8.93 -2.36
C LEU A 191 -15.39 8.05 -2.33
N GLU A 192 -15.99 7.82 -1.18
CA GLU A 192 -17.28 7.14 -1.02
C GLU A 192 -18.40 7.96 -1.71
N ASN A 193 -18.41 9.28 -1.51
CA ASN A 193 -19.37 10.18 -2.13
C ASN A 193 -19.21 10.28 -3.66
N ASP A 194 -17.99 10.14 -4.17
CA ASP A 194 -17.72 10.15 -5.61
C ASP A 194 -18.36 8.97 -6.37
N LYS A 195 -18.69 7.88 -5.68
CA LYS A 195 -19.29 6.65 -6.24
C LYS A 195 -18.53 6.08 -7.45
N ILE A 196 -17.21 6.23 -7.44
CA ILE A 196 -16.33 5.76 -8.53
C ILE A 196 -15.88 4.31 -8.34
N PHE A 197 -16.08 3.73 -7.16
CA PHE A 197 -15.72 2.35 -6.85
C PHE A 197 -16.94 1.43 -6.92
N ASN A 198 -16.77 0.24 -7.51
CA ASN A 198 -17.79 -0.80 -7.54
C ASN A 198 -18.06 -1.39 -6.15
N GLN A 199 -17.04 -1.35 -5.29
CA GLN A 199 -17.10 -1.88 -3.93
C GLN A 199 -16.06 -1.17 -3.05
N ILE A 200 -16.42 -0.90 -1.80
CA ILE A 200 -15.51 -0.43 -0.76
C ILE A 200 -15.53 -1.45 0.36
N GLN A 201 -14.36 -1.92 0.78
CA GLN A 201 -14.20 -2.89 1.87
C GLN A 201 -13.21 -2.39 2.91
N ILE A 202 -13.51 -2.64 4.20
CA ILE A 202 -12.60 -2.33 5.31
C ILE A 202 -12.28 -3.64 6.03
N TYR A 203 -11.00 -3.91 6.19
CA TYR A 203 -10.49 -5.09 6.87
C TYR A 203 -9.74 -4.72 8.14
N GLN A 204 -9.68 -5.64 9.09
CA GLN A 204 -8.81 -5.58 10.24
C GLN A 204 -7.61 -6.53 10.09
N ARG A 205 -6.64 -6.44 11.00
CA ARG A 205 -5.40 -7.26 10.96
C ARG A 205 -5.66 -8.76 11.10
N ASP A 206 -6.73 -9.14 11.78
CA ASP A 206 -7.18 -10.52 11.93
C ASP A 206 -7.85 -11.12 10.67
N GLN A 207 -7.88 -10.36 9.58
CA GLN A 207 -8.48 -10.68 8.29
C GLN A 207 -10.00 -10.55 8.25
N SER A 208 -10.66 -10.11 9.33
CA SER A 208 -12.10 -9.84 9.29
C SER A 208 -12.41 -8.66 8.37
N CYS A 209 -13.45 -8.80 7.56
CA CYS A 209 -14.04 -7.70 6.80
C CYS A 209 -15.12 -7.07 7.71
N VAL A 210 -14.87 -5.86 8.17
CA VAL A 210 -15.77 -5.16 9.11
C VAL A 210 -16.73 -4.21 8.40
N TYR A 211 -16.52 -4.02 7.10
CA TYR A 211 -17.40 -3.24 6.23
C TYR A 211 -17.30 -3.72 4.79
N ASP A 212 -18.43 -3.84 4.13
CA ASP A 212 -18.55 -4.09 2.69
C ASP A 212 -19.74 -3.30 2.13
N SER A 213 -19.48 -2.34 1.26
CA SER A 213 -20.51 -1.47 0.67
C SER A 213 -21.57 -2.20 -0.17
N GLN A 214 -21.40 -3.50 -0.44
CA GLN A 214 -22.41 -4.31 -1.13
C GLN A 214 -23.47 -4.89 -0.18
N VAL A 215 -23.20 -4.89 1.13
CA VAL A 215 -24.10 -5.47 2.15
C VAL A 215 -24.40 -4.51 3.30
N ASP A 216 -23.53 -3.54 3.56
CA ASP A 216 -23.69 -2.57 4.64
C ASP A 216 -24.29 -1.25 4.11
N GLU A 217 -25.27 -0.71 4.85
CA GLU A 217 -25.94 0.55 4.52
C GLU A 217 -25.30 1.76 5.23
N THR A 218 -24.37 1.53 6.16
CA THR A 218 -23.65 2.59 6.88
C THR A 218 -22.55 3.21 6.03
N SER A 219 -22.00 4.34 6.45
CA SER A 219 -20.85 4.96 5.76
C SER A 219 -19.55 4.21 6.06
N ALA A 220 -18.78 3.92 5.02
CA ALA A 220 -17.43 3.36 5.15
C ALA A 220 -16.53 4.27 6.00
N ALA A 221 -16.65 5.58 5.84
CA ALA A 221 -15.88 6.56 6.60
C ALA A 221 -16.21 6.53 8.09
N GLU A 222 -17.47 6.32 8.47
CA GLU A 222 -17.88 6.18 9.89
C GLU A 222 -17.29 4.91 10.50
N VAL A 223 -17.40 3.79 9.80
CA VAL A 223 -16.82 2.51 10.24
C VAL A 223 -15.30 2.63 10.39
N LEU A 224 -14.63 3.27 9.42
CA LEU A 224 -13.19 3.51 9.51
C LEU A 224 -12.83 4.38 10.72
N TYR A 225 -13.60 5.46 10.96
CA TYR A 225 -13.39 6.34 12.13
C TYR A 225 -13.47 5.55 13.44
N GLU A 226 -14.49 4.72 13.62
CA GLU A 226 -14.64 3.90 14.82
C GLU A 226 -13.49 2.89 14.97
N CYS A 227 -13.04 2.28 13.88
CA CYS A 227 -11.88 1.38 13.92
C CYS A 227 -10.59 2.10 14.33
N LEU A 228 -10.38 3.33 13.86
CA LEU A 228 -9.16 4.09 14.14
C LEU A 228 -9.18 4.77 15.51
N PHE A 229 -10.31 5.41 15.86
CA PHE A 229 -10.39 6.35 16.98
C PHE A 229 -11.43 5.95 18.05
N GLY A 230 -12.23 4.93 17.80
CA GLY A 230 -13.19 4.40 18.78
C GLY A 230 -12.51 3.73 19.97
N LYS A 231 -13.31 3.12 20.82
CA LYS A 231 -12.81 2.44 22.03
C LYS A 231 -11.87 1.28 21.68
N TRP A 232 -10.81 1.15 22.47
CA TRP A 232 -9.90 0.01 22.40
C TRP A 232 -10.61 -1.25 22.93
N ASN A 233 -10.41 -2.35 22.24
CA ASN A 233 -10.79 -3.66 22.74
C ASN A 233 -9.59 -4.35 23.42
N LYS A 234 -9.85 -5.41 24.19
CA LYS A 234 -8.81 -6.14 24.93
C LYS A 234 -7.69 -6.69 24.04
N VAL A 235 -8.02 -7.13 22.83
CA VAL A 235 -7.04 -7.68 21.89
C VAL A 235 -6.08 -6.57 21.41
N GLU A 236 -6.62 -5.40 21.08
CA GLU A 236 -5.83 -4.23 20.68
C GLU A 236 -4.91 -3.76 21.82
N GLU A 237 -5.42 -3.73 23.08
CA GLU A 237 -4.63 -3.37 24.25
C GLU A 237 -3.48 -4.37 24.49
N GLU A 238 -3.76 -5.68 24.37
CA GLU A 238 -2.73 -6.72 24.47
C GLU A 238 -1.70 -6.59 23.34
N MET A 239 -2.12 -6.37 22.11
CA MET A 239 -1.22 -6.16 20.96
C MET A 239 -0.31 -4.95 21.20
N LEU A 240 -0.83 -3.86 21.74
CA LEU A 240 -0.03 -2.68 22.06
C LEU A 240 1.03 -3.00 23.11
N LYS A 241 0.64 -3.66 24.19
CA LYS A 241 1.55 -4.07 25.28
C LYS A 241 2.65 -4.99 24.78
N MET A 242 2.29 -6.06 24.07
CA MET A 242 3.24 -7.02 23.49
C MET A 242 4.20 -6.34 22.48
N GLY A 243 3.67 -5.45 21.67
CA GLY A 243 4.48 -4.68 20.72
C GLY A 243 5.49 -3.75 21.43
N GLN A 244 5.07 -3.10 22.52
CA GLN A 244 5.96 -2.25 23.33
C GLN A 244 7.05 -3.07 24.04
N GLU A 245 6.73 -4.26 24.55
CA GLU A 245 7.69 -5.19 25.11
C GLU A 245 8.69 -5.63 24.05
N ARG A 246 8.20 -6.09 22.89
CA ARG A 246 9.05 -6.50 21.75
C ARG A 246 10.01 -5.38 21.31
N LEU A 247 9.53 -4.13 21.20
CA LEU A 247 10.38 -3.01 20.81
C LEU A 247 11.48 -2.70 21.83
N ARG A 248 11.23 -2.98 23.13
CA ARG A 248 12.26 -2.81 24.18
C ARG A 248 13.34 -3.87 24.14
N ASP A 249 13.02 -5.06 23.63
CA ASP A 249 13.91 -6.21 23.54
C ASP A 249 14.79 -6.19 22.27
N LEU A 250 14.51 -5.30 21.32
CA LEU A 250 15.26 -5.08 20.07
C LEU A 250 16.32 -4.00 20.25
#